data_4b16e41f25fbcbe9f48f1c949d7fc1c9
#
_entry.id   4b16e41f25fbcbe9f48f1c949d7fc1c9
#
_cell.length_a   1.000
_cell.length_b   1.000
_cell.length_c   1.000
_cell.angle_alpha   90.00
_cell.angle_beta   90.00
_cell.angle_gamma   90.00
#
_symmetry.space_group_name_H-M   'P 1'
#
loop_
_entity.id
_entity.type
_entity.pdbx_description
1 polymer ?
#
loop_
_entity_poly.entity_id
_entity_poly.type
_entity_poly.pdbx_seq_one_letter_code
_entity_poly.pdbx_strand_id
1 'polypeptide(L)'
;MTQPAPEFQIIVILLAAVNELQEQVAKLQAENKELSGRLNTNSRNSSKPPSTDGYAKPSAKEKDSSDSPPESDLKDDKPNPKSLRQKSDQKPGGQKGHKGVTLKQVAEAEHTQYHPVTECENCRQPLHSAKIIKLIERQVFEPGHFGYFEVTSHVAEVKQCSCGHTTQASFPEGIDSHVQYGPVTQALAVYLCQYQLVPYKRASLFFRDIFGLEVSPGSICNFQKNAYDQLGSTEQAIANALKSAEIAGADETGMRVDGSLWWMHVLRTDEWTLYHIDPSRGHSAIESMGVLLVFAGILVHDHYKAYFRYAALHVLCNAHHLRELQGVIDRDCNPLAARLQRLLKLACHLSKGFGKAGMEAMPETIRQRIDSLFDRTAKRAQAEEAEYMERRRQRLGEEKIRNTKAFNLFKRLMNFKEETLRFMTDFNIPFDNNGSEQDVRNGKVKQKISGCFRSKKGAKWYCRIRSYVSSARKQGQNTFEALLIAMKNYGNHPLLGAE
;
A
#
# COMPACT_ATOMS: atom_id res chain seq x y z
N MET A 1 -78.35 -10.35 -23.35
CA MET A 1 -76.98 -9.82 -23.29
C MET A 1 -76.27 -10.23 -24.56
N THR A 2 -76.09 -9.29 -25.47
CA THR A 2 -75.44 -9.50 -26.78
C THR A 2 -73.96 -9.65 -26.56
N GLN A 3 -73.31 -10.73 -26.99
CA GLN A 3 -71.85 -10.92 -26.98
C GLN A 3 -71.19 -9.80 -27.82
N PRO A 4 -70.14 -9.22 -27.34
CA PRO A 4 -69.43 -8.19 -28.13
C PRO A 4 -68.90 -8.80 -29.42
N ALA A 5 -68.96 -8.02 -30.50
CA ALA A 5 -68.50 -8.39 -31.82
C ALA A 5 -67.05 -8.93 -31.81
N PRO A 6 -66.75 -9.98 -32.62
CA PRO A 6 -65.38 -10.61 -32.63
C PRO A 6 -64.23 -9.64 -32.79
N GLU A 7 -64.45 -8.56 -33.51
CA GLU A 7 -63.45 -7.48 -33.70
C GLU A 7 -63.07 -6.77 -32.39
N PHE A 8 -64.02 -6.62 -31.46
CA PHE A 8 -63.75 -5.99 -30.15
C PHE A 8 -62.91 -6.86 -29.24
N GLN A 9 -63.10 -8.20 -29.32
CA GLN A 9 -62.26 -9.15 -28.58
C GLN A 9 -60.80 -9.19 -29.08
N ILE A 10 -60.60 -9.09 -30.40
CA ILE A 10 -59.30 -8.98 -31.01
C ILE A 10 -58.56 -7.69 -30.57
N ILE A 11 -59.27 -6.56 -30.54
CA ILE A 11 -58.69 -5.27 -30.08
C ILE A 11 -58.26 -5.36 -28.59
N VAL A 12 -59.06 -5.96 -27.73
CA VAL A 12 -58.74 -6.15 -26.30
C VAL A 12 -57.51 -7.03 -26.13
N ILE A 13 -57.39 -8.13 -26.89
CA ILE A 13 -56.22 -9.01 -26.86
C ILE A 13 -54.97 -8.30 -27.37
N LEU A 14 -55.10 -7.52 -28.45
CA LEU A 14 -53.98 -6.73 -28.99
C LEU A 14 -53.52 -5.64 -28.02
N LEU A 15 -54.44 -4.94 -27.36
CA LEU A 15 -54.11 -3.95 -26.33
C LEU A 15 -53.41 -4.57 -25.12
N ALA A 16 -53.85 -5.75 -24.67
CA ALA A 16 -53.18 -6.48 -23.60
C ALA A 16 -51.78 -6.92 -24.00
N ALA A 17 -51.58 -7.43 -25.22
CA ALA A 17 -50.28 -7.82 -25.74
C ALA A 17 -49.33 -6.58 -25.91
N VAL A 18 -49.84 -5.43 -26.37
CA VAL A 18 -49.08 -4.19 -26.47
C VAL A 18 -48.66 -3.71 -25.10
N ASN A 19 -49.53 -3.76 -24.10
CA ASN A 19 -49.15 -3.37 -22.72
C ASN A 19 -48.08 -4.30 -22.15
N GLU A 20 -48.20 -5.62 -22.34
CA GLU A 20 -47.20 -6.59 -21.91
C GLU A 20 -45.84 -6.38 -22.59
N LEU A 21 -45.81 -6.12 -23.90
CA LEU A 21 -44.62 -5.76 -24.64
C LEU A 21 -44.02 -4.45 -24.16
N GLN A 22 -44.79 -3.44 -23.84
CA GLN A 22 -44.31 -2.19 -23.26
C GLN A 22 -43.64 -2.39 -21.91
N GLU A 23 -44.23 -3.27 -21.05
CA GLU A 23 -43.60 -3.63 -19.77
C GLU A 23 -42.29 -4.39 -19.95
N GLN A 24 -42.24 -5.35 -20.91
CA GLN A 24 -41.01 -6.08 -21.23
C GLN A 24 -39.89 -5.15 -21.77
N VAL A 25 -40.25 -4.24 -22.67
CA VAL A 25 -39.30 -3.22 -23.19
C VAL A 25 -38.78 -2.32 -22.07
N ALA A 26 -39.65 -1.85 -21.18
CA ALA A 26 -39.23 -1.03 -20.04
C ALA A 26 -38.28 -1.78 -19.08
N LYS A 27 -38.55 -3.09 -18.88
CA LYS A 27 -37.66 -3.97 -18.07
C LYS A 27 -36.30 -4.14 -18.72
N LEU A 28 -36.24 -4.45 -20.01
CA LEU A 28 -35.01 -4.61 -20.77
C LEU A 28 -34.22 -3.32 -20.85
N GLN A 29 -34.88 -2.18 -20.99
CA GLN A 29 -34.20 -0.85 -20.97
C GLN A 29 -33.58 -0.58 -19.59
N ALA A 30 -34.25 -0.93 -18.51
CA ALA A 30 -33.71 -0.78 -17.15
C ALA A 30 -32.49 -1.71 -16.91
N GLU A 31 -32.56 -2.96 -17.35
CA GLU A 31 -31.44 -3.91 -17.29
C GLU A 31 -30.25 -3.43 -18.15
N ASN A 32 -30.50 -2.95 -19.35
CA ASN A 32 -29.48 -2.44 -20.24
C ASN A 32 -28.78 -1.19 -19.65
N LYS A 33 -29.54 -0.29 -19.02
CA LYS A 33 -29.01 0.86 -18.30
C LYS A 33 -28.14 0.42 -17.10
N GLU A 34 -28.55 -0.61 -16.37
CA GLU A 34 -27.75 -1.16 -15.27
C GLU A 34 -26.45 -1.82 -15.76
N LEU A 35 -26.52 -2.62 -16.81
CA LEU A 35 -25.36 -3.28 -17.42
C LEU A 35 -24.37 -2.26 -17.99
N SER A 36 -24.86 -1.26 -18.71
CA SER A 36 -24.05 -0.14 -19.22
C SER A 36 -23.39 0.63 -18.08
N GLY A 37 -24.09 0.90 -16.98
CA GLY A 37 -23.52 1.51 -15.78
C GLY A 37 -22.44 0.66 -15.10
N ARG A 38 -22.54 -0.68 -15.19
CA ARG A 38 -21.48 -1.60 -14.70
C ARG A 38 -20.25 -1.60 -15.59
N LEU A 39 -20.43 -1.60 -16.90
CA LEU A 39 -19.34 -1.56 -17.90
C LEU A 39 -18.57 -0.23 -17.82
N ASN A 40 -19.25 0.89 -17.65
CA ASN A 40 -18.64 2.21 -17.58
C ASN A 40 -18.07 2.57 -16.19
N THR A 41 -18.07 1.64 -15.22
CA THR A 41 -17.55 1.87 -13.87
C THR A 41 -16.01 1.74 -13.87
N ASN A 42 -15.30 2.85 -13.61
CA ASN A 42 -13.84 2.95 -13.56
C ASN A 42 -13.38 3.72 -12.30
N SER A 43 -12.08 3.92 -12.13
CA SER A 43 -11.51 4.62 -10.97
C SER A 43 -11.85 6.12 -10.91
N ARG A 44 -12.38 6.71 -11.97
CA ARG A 44 -12.77 8.13 -12.00
C ARG A 44 -14.19 8.37 -11.51
N ASN A 45 -15.06 7.36 -11.64
CA ASN A 45 -16.47 7.42 -11.29
C ASN A 45 -16.92 6.38 -10.26
N SER A 46 -15.98 5.77 -9.54
CA SER A 46 -16.24 4.82 -8.45
C SER A 46 -15.09 4.77 -7.46
N SER A 47 -15.29 4.09 -6.33
CA SER A 47 -14.23 3.79 -5.35
C SER A 47 -13.27 2.68 -5.80
N LYS A 48 -13.34 2.22 -7.04
CA LYS A 48 -12.40 1.22 -7.57
C LYS A 48 -11.00 1.84 -7.69
N PRO A 49 -9.95 1.11 -7.27
CA PRO A 49 -8.60 1.60 -7.45
C PRO A 49 -8.23 1.64 -8.95
N PRO A 50 -7.38 2.59 -9.40
CA PRO A 50 -6.94 2.72 -10.80
C PRO A 50 -6.36 1.43 -11.39
N SER A 51 -5.89 0.52 -10.55
CA SER A 51 -5.36 -0.78 -10.96
C SER A 51 -6.41 -1.73 -11.53
N THR A 52 -7.70 -1.44 -11.38
CA THR A 52 -8.81 -2.25 -11.92
C THR A 52 -9.28 -1.78 -13.30
N ASP A 53 -8.82 -0.61 -13.78
CA ASP A 53 -9.24 -0.04 -15.07
C ASP A 53 -8.54 -0.71 -16.29
N GLY A 54 -7.65 -1.67 -16.07
CA GLY A 54 -6.87 -2.31 -17.14
C GLY A 54 -5.87 -1.35 -17.81
N TYR A 55 -5.39 -1.71 -19.01
CA TYR A 55 -4.46 -0.89 -19.80
C TYR A 55 -5.18 0.00 -20.84
N ALA A 56 -6.51 -0.01 -20.86
CA ALA A 56 -7.27 0.83 -21.79
C ALA A 56 -7.11 2.32 -21.42
N LYS A 57 -6.44 3.08 -22.30
CA LYS A 57 -6.50 4.55 -22.24
C LYS A 57 -7.97 4.97 -22.44
N PRO A 58 -8.52 5.89 -21.62
CA PRO A 58 -9.83 6.45 -21.92
C PRO A 58 -9.73 7.15 -23.27
N SER A 59 -10.53 6.72 -24.25
CA SER A 59 -10.69 7.42 -25.51
C SER A 59 -11.13 8.86 -25.24
N ALA A 60 -10.51 9.83 -25.90
CA ALA A 60 -11.06 11.16 -26.04
C ALA A 60 -12.45 11.00 -26.67
N LYS A 61 -13.43 11.79 -26.18
CA LYS A 61 -14.79 11.78 -26.68
C LYS A 61 -14.80 11.78 -28.20
N GLU A 62 -15.12 10.66 -28.80
CA GLU A 62 -15.50 10.60 -30.21
C GLU A 62 -16.95 11.01 -30.35
N LYS A 63 -17.15 11.93 -31.28
CA LYS A 63 -18.45 12.33 -31.79
C LYS A 63 -19.02 11.17 -32.63
N ASP A 64 -20.34 11.05 -32.55
CA ASP A 64 -21.16 10.09 -33.29
C ASP A 64 -20.63 9.71 -34.67
N SER A 65 -20.46 8.43 -34.92
CA SER A 65 -20.74 7.81 -36.21
C SER A 65 -21.11 6.34 -35.98
N SER A 66 -22.30 6.03 -36.45
CA SER A 66 -22.89 4.69 -36.56
C SER A 66 -22.02 3.81 -37.44
N ASP A 67 -21.53 2.71 -36.89
CA ASP A 67 -21.45 1.41 -37.58
C ASP A 67 -20.98 0.33 -36.61
N SER A 68 -21.76 -0.72 -36.51
CA SER A 68 -21.50 -1.89 -35.69
C SER A 68 -20.79 -2.95 -36.53
N PRO A 69 -19.75 -3.60 -36.03
CA PRO A 69 -19.34 -4.92 -36.47
C PRO A 69 -19.65 -6.00 -35.41
N PRO A 70 -19.63 -7.29 -35.80
CA PRO A 70 -20.37 -8.36 -35.13
C PRO A 70 -19.68 -8.93 -33.90
N GLU A 71 -20.52 -9.51 -33.05
CA GLU A 71 -20.15 -10.28 -31.86
C GLU A 71 -19.15 -11.39 -32.20
N SER A 72 -18.00 -11.37 -31.52
CA SER A 72 -17.17 -12.55 -31.34
C SER A 72 -17.06 -12.87 -29.86
N ASP A 73 -17.38 -14.11 -29.51
CA ASP A 73 -17.26 -14.74 -28.21
C ASP A 73 -15.91 -14.45 -27.54
N LEU A 74 -15.84 -13.47 -26.67
CA LEU A 74 -14.74 -13.29 -25.73
C LEU A 74 -15.17 -13.81 -24.36
N LYS A 75 -14.78 -15.04 -24.08
CA LYS A 75 -14.76 -15.59 -22.73
C LYS A 75 -14.05 -14.63 -21.80
N ASP A 76 -14.69 -14.34 -20.68
CA ASP A 76 -14.28 -13.45 -19.58
C ASP A 76 -12.94 -13.94 -18.96
N ASP A 77 -11.82 -13.63 -19.61
CA ASP A 77 -10.47 -13.89 -19.11
C ASP A 77 -10.11 -12.82 -18.07
N LYS A 78 -10.76 -12.93 -16.89
CA LYS A 78 -10.25 -12.26 -15.70
C LYS A 78 -8.86 -12.81 -15.42
N PRO A 79 -7.80 -11.99 -15.37
CA PRO A 79 -6.45 -12.47 -15.07
C PRO A 79 -6.50 -13.24 -13.76
N ASN A 80 -6.27 -14.56 -13.85
CA ASN A 80 -6.23 -15.43 -12.69
C ASN A 80 -5.02 -15.03 -11.82
N PRO A 81 -5.20 -14.47 -10.62
CA PRO A 81 -4.09 -14.05 -9.77
C PRO A 81 -3.33 -15.21 -9.15
N LYS A 82 -3.68 -16.45 -9.47
CA LYS A 82 -2.91 -17.63 -9.05
C LYS A 82 -1.59 -17.62 -9.82
N SER A 83 -0.48 -17.72 -9.08
CA SER A 83 0.83 -17.99 -9.70
C SER A 83 0.69 -19.16 -10.66
N LEU A 84 1.12 -18.97 -11.91
CA LEU A 84 1.19 -20.04 -12.93
C LEU A 84 2.14 -21.19 -12.52
N ARG A 85 2.83 -21.04 -11.39
CA ARG A 85 3.74 -22.05 -10.87
C ARG A 85 2.92 -23.14 -10.17
N GLN A 86 2.93 -24.34 -10.72
CA GLN A 86 2.40 -25.53 -10.06
C GLN A 86 3.12 -25.71 -8.70
N LYS A 87 2.37 -26.06 -7.66
CA LYS A 87 2.96 -26.47 -6.37
C LYS A 87 3.88 -27.67 -6.65
N SER A 88 5.18 -27.48 -6.38
CA SER A 88 6.13 -28.59 -6.43
C SER A 88 6.26 -29.13 -5.01
N ASP A 89 6.37 -30.45 -4.85
CA ASP A 89 6.62 -31.12 -3.58
C ASP A 89 8.06 -30.95 -3.08
N GLN A 90 8.86 -30.16 -3.81
CA GLN A 90 10.26 -29.91 -3.48
C GLN A 90 10.38 -28.88 -2.35
N LYS A 91 11.22 -29.20 -1.36
CA LYS A 91 11.50 -28.31 -0.21
C LYS A 91 12.15 -27.00 -0.69
N PRO A 92 11.85 -25.85 -0.02
CA PRO A 92 12.55 -24.60 -0.28
C PRO A 92 14.06 -24.75 -0.04
N GLY A 93 14.88 -24.28 -1.00
CA GLY A 93 16.34 -24.34 -0.91
C GLY A 93 16.98 -24.88 -2.18
N GLY A 94 18.30 -25.10 -2.15
CA GLY A 94 19.04 -25.69 -3.25
C GLY A 94 18.60 -27.13 -3.52
N GLN A 95 18.20 -27.42 -4.76
CA GLN A 95 17.79 -28.75 -5.19
C GLN A 95 19.02 -29.63 -5.48
N LYS A 96 18.85 -30.97 -5.43
CA LYS A 96 19.92 -31.90 -5.76
C LYS A 96 20.46 -31.62 -7.16
N GLY A 97 21.77 -31.35 -7.28
CA GLY A 97 22.43 -30.96 -8.53
C GLY A 97 22.53 -29.44 -8.77
N HIS A 98 21.97 -28.59 -7.88
CA HIS A 98 22.20 -27.16 -7.96
C HIS A 98 23.65 -26.82 -7.59
N LYS A 99 24.40 -26.25 -8.52
CA LYS A 99 25.73 -25.67 -8.21
C LYS A 99 25.51 -24.44 -7.36
N GLY A 100 25.75 -24.57 -6.06
CA GLY A 100 25.71 -23.42 -5.14
C GLY A 100 26.81 -22.42 -5.50
N VAL A 101 26.46 -21.14 -5.51
CA VAL A 101 27.47 -20.07 -5.55
C VAL A 101 27.80 -19.73 -4.11
N THR A 102 28.99 -20.11 -3.66
CA THR A 102 29.52 -19.80 -2.32
C THR A 102 30.57 -18.72 -2.47
N LEU A 103 30.49 -17.66 -1.68
CA LEU A 103 31.52 -16.65 -1.60
C LEU A 103 32.83 -17.31 -1.15
N LYS A 104 33.91 -17.06 -1.88
CA LYS A 104 35.23 -17.63 -1.59
C LYS A 104 36.19 -16.50 -1.28
N GLN A 105 37.17 -16.80 -0.42
CA GLN A 105 38.27 -15.91 -0.15
C GLN A 105 39.10 -15.69 -1.43
N VAL A 106 39.51 -14.43 -1.65
CA VAL A 106 40.45 -14.09 -2.72
C VAL A 106 41.87 -14.20 -2.19
N ALA A 107 42.84 -14.46 -3.09
CA ALA A 107 44.25 -14.59 -2.70
C ALA A 107 44.88 -13.25 -2.29
N GLU A 108 44.47 -12.16 -2.96
CA GLU A 108 44.94 -10.81 -2.71
C GLU A 108 43.72 -9.90 -2.52
N ALA A 109 43.69 -9.18 -1.40
CA ALA A 109 42.67 -8.17 -1.08
C ALA A 109 43.23 -6.78 -1.41
N GLU A 110 42.36 -5.87 -1.90
CA GLU A 110 42.75 -4.49 -2.21
C GLU A 110 43.16 -3.74 -0.95
N HIS A 111 42.57 -4.07 0.19
CA HIS A 111 42.89 -3.45 1.48
C HIS A 111 43.13 -4.52 2.53
N THR A 112 44.18 -4.33 3.34
CA THR A 112 44.45 -5.20 4.48
C THR A 112 44.47 -4.37 5.76
N GLN A 113 43.64 -4.75 6.72
CA GLN A 113 43.53 -4.12 8.02
C GLN A 113 44.03 -5.07 9.11
N TYR A 114 45.13 -4.75 9.77
CA TYR A 114 45.72 -5.54 10.86
C TYR A 114 45.11 -5.12 12.20
N HIS A 115 44.77 -6.15 13.00
CA HIS A 115 44.28 -5.99 14.38
C HIS A 115 45.32 -6.58 15.32
N PRO A 116 46.17 -5.74 15.95
CA PRO A 116 47.24 -6.21 16.84
C PRO A 116 46.70 -6.59 18.20
N VAL A 117 47.34 -7.57 18.86
CA VAL A 117 47.15 -7.85 20.27
C VAL A 117 48.10 -6.95 21.07
N THR A 118 47.57 -6.09 21.91
CA THR A 118 48.35 -5.12 22.70
C THR A 118 48.64 -5.60 24.11
N GLU A 119 47.75 -6.38 24.73
CA GLU A 119 47.87 -6.89 26.10
C GLU A 119 47.34 -8.32 26.24
N CYS A 120 47.76 -9.01 27.28
CA CYS A 120 47.26 -10.36 27.64
C CYS A 120 45.91 -10.27 28.33
N GLU A 121 44.89 -10.98 27.83
CA GLU A 121 43.54 -11.00 28.42
C GLU A 121 43.52 -11.54 29.86
N ASN A 122 44.49 -12.43 30.20
CA ASN A 122 44.57 -13.05 31.52
C ASN A 122 45.33 -12.21 32.56
N CYS A 123 46.59 -11.80 32.25
CA CYS A 123 47.47 -11.14 33.25
C CYS A 123 47.72 -9.64 32.96
N ARG A 124 47.11 -9.08 31.93
CA ARG A 124 47.21 -7.67 31.52
C ARG A 124 48.62 -7.20 31.14
N GLN A 125 49.58 -8.11 31.01
CA GLN A 125 50.92 -7.73 30.55
C GLN A 125 50.91 -7.27 29.08
N PRO A 126 51.71 -6.23 28.71
CA PRO A 126 51.88 -5.81 27.35
C PRO A 126 52.44 -6.91 26.45
N LEU A 127 51.88 -7.09 25.25
CA LEU A 127 52.29 -8.10 24.28
C LEU A 127 52.91 -7.48 22.99
N HIS A 128 53.36 -6.26 23.04
CA HIS A 128 53.93 -5.58 21.84
C HIS A 128 55.13 -6.32 21.25
N SER A 129 56.01 -6.88 22.08
CA SER A 129 57.18 -7.67 21.67
C SER A 129 56.95 -9.19 21.62
N ALA A 130 55.80 -9.68 21.98
CA ALA A 130 55.49 -11.08 21.96
C ALA A 130 55.38 -11.63 20.51
N LYS A 131 55.88 -12.87 20.32
CA LYS A 131 55.88 -13.49 19.00
C LYS A 131 54.44 -13.78 18.57
N ILE A 132 54.09 -13.41 17.34
CA ILE A 132 52.85 -13.83 16.69
C ILE A 132 52.93 -15.33 16.40
N ILE A 133 51.97 -16.10 16.91
CA ILE A 133 51.90 -17.54 16.70
C ILE A 133 50.93 -17.92 15.57
N LYS A 134 49.97 -17.03 15.29
CA LYS A 134 48.98 -17.27 14.22
C LYS A 134 48.38 -15.92 13.78
N LEU A 135 48.03 -15.81 12.47
CA LEU A 135 47.18 -14.77 11.92
C LEU A 135 45.86 -15.41 11.51
N ILE A 136 44.76 -14.76 11.86
CA ILE A 136 43.41 -15.17 11.47
C ILE A 136 42.86 -14.07 10.55
N GLU A 137 42.47 -14.47 9.34
CA GLU A 137 42.02 -13.56 8.29
C GLU A 137 40.52 -13.74 8.05
N ARG A 138 39.82 -12.61 7.87
CA ARG A 138 38.44 -12.52 7.43
C ARG A 138 38.34 -11.48 6.33
N GLN A 139 37.58 -11.77 5.23
CA GLN A 139 37.46 -10.89 4.10
C GLN A 139 36.04 -10.35 3.95
N VAL A 140 35.92 -9.05 3.70
CA VAL A 140 34.67 -8.33 3.48
C VAL A 140 34.64 -7.85 2.03
N PHE A 141 33.55 -8.16 1.32
CA PHE A 141 33.34 -7.82 -0.08
C PHE A 141 32.32 -6.71 -0.19
N GLU A 142 32.71 -5.59 -0.83
CA GLU A 142 31.87 -4.43 -1.06
C GLU A 142 31.83 -4.05 -2.55
N PRO A 143 30.78 -3.32 -3.01
CA PRO A 143 30.76 -2.74 -4.34
C PRO A 143 31.85 -1.65 -4.43
N GLY A 144 32.75 -1.79 -5.38
CA GLY A 144 33.74 -0.78 -5.75
C GLY A 144 33.28 0.07 -6.93
N HIS A 145 34.18 0.41 -7.85
CA HIS A 145 33.86 1.08 -9.11
C HIS A 145 33.18 0.14 -10.11
N PHE A 146 32.67 0.69 -11.22
CA PHE A 146 32.04 -0.12 -12.29
C PHE A 146 32.98 -1.25 -12.73
N GLY A 147 32.43 -2.48 -12.71
CA GLY A 147 33.17 -3.68 -13.08
C GLY A 147 34.00 -4.30 -11.96
N TYR A 148 34.09 -3.65 -10.80
CA TYR A 148 34.92 -4.10 -9.69
C TYR A 148 34.15 -4.14 -8.38
N PHE A 149 34.52 -5.08 -7.53
CA PHE A 149 34.21 -5.10 -6.10
C PHE A 149 35.50 -4.93 -5.31
N GLU A 150 35.40 -4.35 -4.14
CA GLU A 150 36.53 -4.15 -3.25
C GLU A 150 36.52 -5.21 -2.16
N VAL A 151 37.70 -5.75 -1.84
CA VAL A 151 37.86 -6.70 -0.74
C VAL A 151 38.76 -6.10 0.32
N THR A 152 38.23 -6.00 1.54
CA THR A 152 39.03 -5.66 2.71
C THR A 152 39.34 -6.93 3.50
N SER A 153 40.61 -7.23 3.66
CA SER A 153 41.07 -8.32 4.51
C SER A 153 41.33 -7.82 5.93
N HIS A 154 40.62 -8.36 6.89
CA HIS A 154 40.83 -8.12 8.32
C HIS A 154 41.69 -9.22 8.90
N VAL A 155 42.87 -8.86 9.39
CA VAL A 155 43.86 -9.82 9.91
C VAL A 155 44.05 -9.61 11.42
N ALA A 156 43.63 -10.56 12.22
CA ALA A 156 43.77 -10.54 13.68
C ALA A 156 44.99 -11.34 14.12
N GLU A 157 45.85 -10.72 14.90
CA GLU A 157 47.00 -11.37 15.53
C GLU A 157 46.57 -12.31 16.64
N VAL A 158 47.31 -13.42 16.78
CA VAL A 158 47.23 -14.34 17.93
C VAL A 158 48.61 -14.41 18.54
N LYS A 159 48.74 -14.02 19.81
CA LYS A 159 50.00 -13.99 20.55
C LYS A 159 49.92 -14.81 21.83
N GLN A 160 51.04 -15.39 22.23
CA GLN A 160 51.15 -16.08 23.49
C GLN A 160 51.95 -15.23 24.50
N CYS A 161 51.38 -15.08 25.69
CA CYS A 161 52.01 -14.40 26.81
C CYS A 161 53.00 -15.30 27.52
N SER A 162 53.96 -14.72 28.22
CA SER A 162 54.87 -15.46 29.13
C SER A 162 54.16 -16.19 30.24
N CYS A 163 52.95 -15.80 30.61
CA CYS A 163 52.08 -16.54 31.55
C CYS A 163 51.42 -17.81 30.95
N GLY A 164 51.70 -18.12 29.67
CA GLY A 164 51.16 -19.28 28.96
C GLY A 164 49.83 -19.03 28.28
N HIS A 165 49.13 -17.90 28.56
CA HIS A 165 47.83 -17.60 27.97
C HIS A 165 47.99 -17.12 26.51
N THR A 166 47.04 -17.56 25.65
CA THR A 166 46.96 -17.13 24.23
C THR A 166 45.84 -16.12 24.06
N THR A 167 46.18 -14.95 23.55
CA THR A 167 45.22 -13.85 23.28
C THR A 167 45.11 -13.63 21.79
N GLN A 168 43.87 -13.49 21.32
CA GLN A 168 43.54 -13.14 19.94
C GLN A 168 42.99 -11.73 19.90
N ALA A 169 43.40 -10.92 18.92
CA ALA A 169 42.80 -9.61 18.66
C ALA A 169 41.35 -9.75 18.21
N SER A 170 40.49 -8.88 18.72
CA SER A 170 39.10 -8.83 18.32
C SER A 170 38.97 -8.30 16.91
N PHE A 171 38.03 -8.85 16.14
CA PHE A 171 37.59 -8.23 14.89
C PHE A 171 36.64 -7.06 15.19
N PRO A 172 36.54 -6.08 14.30
CA PRO A 172 35.49 -5.05 14.37
C PRO A 172 34.10 -5.67 14.42
N GLU A 173 33.16 -4.96 15.04
CA GLU A 173 31.76 -5.37 15.10
C GLU A 173 31.23 -5.64 13.69
N GLY A 174 30.49 -6.74 13.52
CA GLY A 174 29.94 -7.15 12.23
C GLY A 174 30.89 -7.91 11.31
N ILE A 175 32.13 -8.19 11.74
CA ILE A 175 33.07 -9.06 11.02
C ILE A 175 33.08 -10.45 11.67
N ASP A 176 32.06 -11.27 11.36
CA ASP A 176 31.80 -12.53 12.07
C ASP A 176 32.19 -13.77 11.26
N SER A 177 32.26 -13.67 9.93
CA SER A 177 32.49 -14.78 9.02
C SER A 177 33.85 -14.72 8.32
N HIS A 178 34.40 -15.85 7.91
CA HIS A 178 35.63 -15.90 7.11
C HIS A 178 35.55 -15.07 5.84
N VAL A 179 34.40 -15.07 5.19
CA VAL A 179 34.06 -14.24 4.05
C VAL A 179 32.64 -13.74 4.21
N GLN A 180 32.39 -12.48 3.92
CA GLN A 180 31.08 -11.89 4.03
C GLN A 180 30.91 -10.70 3.09
N TYR A 181 29.64 -10.37 2.80
CA TYR A 181 29.28 -9.13 2.14
C TYR A 181 29.17 -8.01 3.18
N GLY A 182 29.76 -6.87 2.91
CA GLY A 182 29.72 -5.74 3.81
C GLY A 182 28.36 -5.00 3.80
N PRO A 183 28.22 -4.00 4.67
CA PRO A 183 26.95 -3.28 4.87
C PRO A 183 26.48 -2.53 3.63
N VAL A 184 27.39 -2.03 2.76
CA VAL A 184 27.02 -1.34 1.51
C VAL A 184 26.35 -2.32 0.54
N THR A 185 26.91 -3.52 0.37
CA THR A 185 26.33 -4.59 -0.46
C THR A 185 24.95 -4.98 0.05
N GLN A 186 24.80 -5.16 1.37
CA GLN A 186 23.52 -5.52 2.00
C GLN A 186 22.48 -4.41 1.84
N ALA A 187 22.85 -3.15 2.12
CA ALA A 187 21.96 -2.00 1.97
C ALA A 187 21.48 -1.83 0.51
N LEU A 188 22.41 -1.97 -0.46
CA LEU A 188 22.08 -1.88 -1.89
C LEU A 188 21.13 -2.99 -2.32
N ALA A 189 21.32 -4.23 -1.85
CA ALA A 189 20.41 -5.34 -2.13
C ALA A 189 19.01 -5.09 -1.53
N VAL A 190 18.93 -4.58 -0.30
CA VAL A 190 17.66 -4.21 0.34
C VAL A 190 17.00 -3.05 -0.41
N TYR A 191 17.75 -2.01 -0.77
CA TYR A 191 17.27 -0.88 -1.56
C TYR A 191 16.66 -1.33 -2.88
N LEU A 192 17.39 -2.14 -3.66
CA LEU A 192 16.90 -2.66 -4.95
C LEU A 192 15.61 -3.49 -4.77
N CYS A 193 15.55 -4.36 -3.77
CA CYS A 193 14.45 -5.32 -3.64
C CYS A 193 13.22 -4.75 -2.92
N GLN A 194 13.39 -3.86 -1.93
CA GLN A 194 12.28 -3.35 -1.12
C GLN A 194 11.83 -1.96 -1.53
N TYR A 195 12.74 -1.11 -2.00
CA TYR A 195 12.38 0.23 -2.46
C TYR A 195 12.14 0.28 -3.97
N GLN A 196 13.08 -0.23 -4.78
CA GLN A 196 12.97 -0.29 -6.25
C GLN A 196 12.16 -1.50 -6.74
N LEU A 197 11.78 -2.41 -5.85
CA LEU A 197 10.93 -3.58 -6.10
C LEU A 197 11.52 -4.58 -7.12
N VAL A 198 12.85 -4.57 -7.31
CA VAL A 198 13.57 -5.47 -8.22
C VAL A 198 13.45 -6.92 -7.71
N PRO A 199 13.07 -7.89 -8.53
CA PRO A 199 13.08 -9.30 -8.15
C PRO A 199 14.48 -9.81 -7.81
N TYR A 200 14.62 -10.68 -6.81
CA TYR A 200 15.92 -11.17 -6.31
C TYR A 200 16.87 -11.68 -7.40
N LYS A 201 16.35 -12.43 -8.37
CA LYS A 201 17.16 -12.92 -9.50
C LYS A 201 17.72 -11.75 -10.34
N ARG A 202 16.93 -10.70 -10.59
CA ARG A 202 17.40 -9.51 -11.30
C ARG A 202 18.38 -8.68 -10.48
N ALA A 203 18.17 -8.57 -9.17
CA ALA A 203 19.13 -7.93 -8.27
C ALA A 203 20.45 -8.71 -8.22
N SER A 204 20.44 -10.05 -8.23
CA SER A 204 21.63 -10.89 -8.36
C SER A 204 22.39 -10.62 -9.67
N LEU A 205 21.67 -10.52 -10.80
CA LEU A 205 22.26 -10.16 -12.08
C LEU A 205 22.86 -8.75 -12.07
N PHE A 206 22.18 -7.79 -11.43
CA PHE A 206 22.68 -6.43 -11.30
C PHE A 206 24.05 -6.38 -10.59
N PHE A 207 24.21 -7.09 -9.47
CA PHE A 207 25.50 -7.14 -8.78
C PHE A 207 26.58 -7.75 -9.64
N ARG A 208 26.29 -8.83 -10.35
CA ARG A 208 27.24 -9.48 -11.27
C ARG A 208 27.59 -8.57 -12.44
N ASP A 209 26.60 -8.00 -13.10
CA ASP A 209 26.80 -7.28 -14.37
C ASP A 209 27.42 -5.87 -14.14
N ILE A 210 27.17 -5.24 -12.97
CA ILE A 210 27.66 -3.90 -12.66
C ILE A 210 28.98 -3.93 -11.86
N PHE A 211 29.14 -4.89 -10.93
CA PHE A 211 30.28 -4.92 -10.01
C PHE A 211 31.14 -6.20 -10.15
N GLY A 212 30.76 -7.14 -11.01
CA GLY A 212 31.42 -8.46 -11.04
C GLY A 212 31.19 -9.31 -9.78
N LEU A 213 30.30 -8.89 -8.88
CA LEU A 213 30.09 -9.51 -7.58
C LEU A 213 28.95 -10.56 -7.62
N GLU A 214 29.28 -11.82 -7.32
CA GLU A 214 28.34 -12.93 -7.35
C GLU A 214 27.49 -12.99 -6.06
N VAL A 215 26.39 -12.24 -6.01
CA VAL A 215 25.44 -12.25 -4.89
C VAL A 215 24.27 -13.17 -5.22
N SER A 216 24.14 -14.27 -4.46
CA SER A 216 23.06 -15.24 -4.70
C SER A 216 21.69 -14.67 -4.29
N PRO A 217 20.57 -15.12 -4.94
CA PRO A 217 19.22 -14.80 -4.44
C PRO A 217 18.97 -15.22 -2.98
N GLY A 218 19.65 -16.26 -2.50
CA GLY A 218 19.62 -16.69 -1.10
C GLY A 218 20.28 -15.68 -0.16
N SER A 219 21.46 -15.15 -0.54
CA SER A 219 22.14 -14.08 0.20
C SER A 219 21.27 -12.82 0.26
N ILE A 220 20.67 -12.40 -0.87
CA ILE A 220 19.73 -11.28 -0.91
C ILE A 220 18.55 -11.49 0.03
N CYS A 221 18.00 -12.71 0.09
CA CYS A 221 16.93 -13.06 1.02
C CYS A 221 17.37 -12.90 2.49
N ASN A 222 18.61 -13.33 2.83
CA ASN A 222 19.19 -13.16 4.16
C ASN A 222 19.39 -11.67 4.53
N PHE A 223 19.81 -10.84 3.59
CA PHE A 223 19.93 -9.39 3.81
C PHE A 223 18.59 -8.73 4.14
N GLN A 224 17.49 -9.18 3.51
CA GLN A 224 16.15 -8.71 3.87
C GLN A 224 15.78 -9.12 5.31
N LYS A 225 16.15 -10.35 5.72
CA LYS A 225 15.92 -10.81 7.08
C LYS A 225 16.74 -10.00 8.09
N ASN A 226 18.02 -9.75 7.81
CA ASN A 226 18.89 -8.94 8.66
C ASN A 226 18.31 -7.53 8.84
N ALA A 227 17.90 -6.86 7.74
CA ALA A 227 17.24 -5.57 7.79
C ALA A 227 15.97 -5.59 8.66
N TYR A 228 15.15 -6.62 8.52
CA TYR A 228 13.95 -6.79 9.33
C TYR A 228 14.29 -6.93 10.83
N ASP A 229 15.27 -7.75 11.16
CA ASP A 229 15.67 -8.00 12.55
C ASP A 229 16.21 -6.71 13.20
N GLN A 230 17.01 -5.94 12.48
CA GLN A 230 17.61 -4.70 12.97
C GLN A 230 16.59 -3.56 13.12
N LEU A 231 15.56 -3.49 12.28
CA LEU A 231 14.57 -2.43 12.28
C LEU A 231 13.43 -2.61 13.30
N GLY A 232 13.54 -3.56 14.23
CA GLY A 232 12.47 -3.85 15.20
C GLY A 232 12.18 -2.68 16.13
N SER A 233 13.20 -2.07 16.71
CA SER A 233 13.09 -0.89 17.59
C SER A 233 12.58 0.33 16.85
N THR A 234 13.01 0.53 15.60
CA THR A 234 12.55 1.64 14.75
C THR A 234 11.08 1.49 14.37
N GLU A 235 10.60 0.27 14.06
CA GLU A 235 9.17 0.03 13.82
C GLU A 235 8.33 0.39 15.05
N GLN A 236 8.81 0.06 16.26
CA GLN A 236 8.14 0.42 17.50
C GLN A 236 8.13 1.93 17.73
N ALA A 237 9.22 2.64 17.41
CA ALA A 237 9.29 4.09 17.47
C ALA A 237 8.29 4.75 16.51
N ILE A 238 8.20 4.27 15.27
CA ILE A 238 7.20 4.71 14.29
C ILE A 238 5.78 4.49 14.83
N ALA A 239 5.50 3.32 15.40
CA ALA A 239 4.20 3.02 15.99
C ALA A 239 3.88 3.97 17.17
N ASN A 240 4.84 4.30 18.02
CA ASN A 240 4.66 5.23 19.13
C ASN A 240 4.44 6.66 18.64
N ALA A 241 5.18 7.13 17.64
CA ALA A 241 4.96 8.43 17.02
C ALA A 241 3.54 8.55 16.44
N LEU A 242 3.05 7.50 15.79
CA LEU A 242 1.69 7.45 15.26
C LEU A 242 0.61 7.45 16.36
N LYS A 243 0.86 6.87 17.53
CA LYS A 243 -0.08 6.90 18.66
C LYS A 243 -0.30 8.33 19.19
N SER A 244 0.75 9.15 19.16
CA SER A 244 0.76 10.52 19.66
C SER A 244 0.43 11.56 18.59
N ALA A 245 0.20 11.14 17.35
CA ALA A 245 -0.06 12.05 16.25
C ALA A 245 -1.43 12.72 16.38
N GLU A 246 -1.53 13.99 16.00
CA GLU A 246 -2.79 14.75 15.98
C GLU A 246 -3.70 14.27 14.84
N ILE A 247 -3.12 14.04 13.66
CA ILE A 247 -3.85 13.59 12.46
C ILE A 247 -3.12 12.41 11.84
N ALA A 248 -3.85 11.33 11.60
CA ALA A 248 -3.35 10.15 10.90
C ALA A 248 -4.29 9.73 9.78
N GLY A 249 -3.72 9.25 8.67
CA GLY A 249 -4.46 8.63 7.58
C GLY A 249 -4.38 7.12 7.65
N ALA A 250 -5.47 6.42 7.35
CA ALA A 250 -5.54 4.96 7.30
C ALA A 250 -6.11 4.47 5.97
N ASP A 251 -5.56 3.37 5.46
CA ASP A 251 -6.07 2.67 4.26
C ASP A 251 -5.63 1.21 4.29
N GLU A 252 -6.29 0.33 3.55
CA GLU A 252 -5.90 -1.07 3.44
C GLU A 252 -6.12 -1.61 2.02
N THR A 253 -5.36 -2.65 1.69
CA THR A 253 -5.46 -3.30 0.39
C THR A 253 -5.22 -4.80 0.45
N GLY A 254 -5.98 -5.55 -0.37
CA GLY A 254 -5.79 -6.99 -0.49
C GLY A 254 -4.47 -7.32 -1.20
N MET A 255 -3.71 -8.25 -0.62
CA MET A 255 -2.43 -8.76 -1.11
C MET A 255 -2.46 -10.27 -1.21
N ARG A 256 -1.69 -10.86 -2.12
CA ARG A 256 -1.50 -12.30 -2.18
C ARG A 256 -0.23 -12.71 -1.42
N VAL A 257 -0.40 -13.58 -0.43
CA VAL A 257 0.68 -14.15 0.37
C VAL A 257 0.52 -15.66 0.37
N ASP A 258 1.50 -16.37 -0.18
CA ASP A 258 1.49 -17.84 -0.29
C ASP A 258 0.17 -18.38 -0.88
N GLY A 259 -0.27 -17.75 -1.98
CA GLY A 259 -1.50 -18.09 -2.69
C GLY A 259 -2.80 -17.64 -1.99
N SER A 260 -2.78 -17.23 -0.74
CA SER A 260 -3.94 -16.79 0.04
C SER A 260 -4.13 -15.27 -0.01
N LEU A 261 -5.38 -14.81 0.19
CA LEU A 261 -5.68 -13.39 0.34
C LEU A 261 -5.31 -12.92 1.75
N TRP A 262 -4.47 -11.93 1.82
CA TRP A 262 -4.08 -11.18 3.02
C TRP A 262 -4.39 -9.70 2.82
N TRP A 263 -4.31 -8.91 3.88
CA TRP A 263 -4.57 -7.48 3.83
C TRP A 263 -3.38 -6.70 4.36
N MET A 264 -2.92 -5.77 3.57
CA MET A 264 -1.89 -4.81 3.97
C MET A 264 -2.60 -3.55 4.43
N HIS A 265 -2.42 -3.21 5.69
CA HIS A 265 -2.90 -2.00 6.32
C HIS A 265 -1.79 -0.96 6.35
N VAL A 266 -2.16 0.28 6.18
CA VAL A 266 -1.25 1.43 6.27
C VAL A 266 -1.84 2.44 7.23
N LEU A 267 -1.01 2.92 8.16
CA LEU A 267 -1.30 4.06 8.99
C LEU A 267 -0.17 5.08 8.80
N ARG A 268 -0.52 6.36 8.59
CA ARG A 268 0.47 7.36 8.23
C ARG A 268 0.17 8.75 8.78
N THR A 269 1.24 9.53 8.95
CA THR A 269 1.22 11.01 9.01
C THR A 269 2.02 11.58 7.83
N ASP A 270 2.31 12.85 7.84
CA ASP A 270 3.21 13.46 6.85
C ASP A 270 4.68 13.06 7.07
N GLU A 271 5.06 12.63 8.28
CA GLU A 271 6.41 12.22 8.66
C GLU A 271 6.56 10.69 8.78
N TRP A 272 5.53 9.99 9.20
CA TRP A 272 5.59 8.58 9.58
C TRP A 272 4.70 7.71 8.69
N THR A 273 5.12 6.46 8.47
CA THR A 273 4.29 5.43 7.83
C THR A 273 4.54 4.08 8.48
N LEU A 274 3.47 3.42 8.89
CA LEU A 274 3.48 2.05 9.38
C LEU A 274 2.70 1.16 8.43
N TYR A 275 3.35 0.14 7.89
CA TYR A 275 2.71 -0.94 7.12
C TYR A 275 2.56 -2.17 8.00
N HIS A 276 1.41 -2.79 7.92
CA HIS A 276 1.13 -4.05 8.59
C HIS A 276 0.45 -5.01 7.63
N ILE A 277 0.70 -6.32 7.75
CA ILE A 277 0.08 -7.34 6.91
C ILE A 277 -0.51 -8.46 7.75
N ASP A 278 -1.79 -8.75 7.49
CA ASP A 278 -2.57 -9.72 8.26
C ASP A 278 -3.50 -10.52 7.34
N PRO A 279 -3.85 -11.77 7.66
CA PRO A 279 -4.85 -12.52 6.92
C PRO A 279 -6.26 -11.92 7.02
N SER A 280 -6.55 -11.16 8.06
CA SER A 280 -7.82 -10.46 8.28
C SER A 280 -7.79 -9.03 7.72
N ARG A 281 -8.94 -8.54 7.23
CA ARG A 281 -9.17 -7.12 6.92
C ARG A 281 -9.70 -6.34 8.14
N GLY A 282 -10.35 -7.05 9.05
CA GLY A 282 -11.19 -6.47 10.10
C GLY A 282 -10.43 -5.98 11.34
N HIS A 283 -11.18 -5.89 12.43
CA HIS A 283 -10.70 -5.37 13.71
C HIS A 283 -9.45 -6.05 14.23
N SER A 284 -9.37 -7.39 14.16
CA SER A 284 -8.20 -8.15 14.65
C SER A 284 -6.89 -7.70 14.01
N ALA A 285 -6.91 -7.41 12.71
CA ALA A 285 -5.73 -6.90 11.99
C ALA A 285 -5.36 -5.48 12.43
N ILE A 286 -6.36 -4.60 12.55
CA ILE A 286 -6.17 -3.21 12.97
C ILE A 286 -5.64 -3.17 14.41
N GLU A 287 -6.19 -3.99 15.30
CA GLU A 287 -5.77 -4.11 16.71
C GLU A 287 -4.35 -4.68 16.84
N SER A 288 -3.97 -5.63 15.97
CA SER A 288 -2.61 -6.20 15.97
C SER A 288 -1.52 -5.20 15.55
N MET A 289 -1.87 -4.08 14.90
CA MET A 289 -0.95 -2.96 14.69
C MET A 289 -0.58 -2.23 15.99
N GLY A 290 -1.41 -2.34 17.03
CA GLY A 290 -1.16 -1.77 18.35
C GLY A 290 -1.19 -0.25 18.41
N VAL A 291 -1.76 0.44 17.44
CA VAL A 291 -1.81 1.92 17.37
C VAL A 291 -3.22 2.44 17.60
N LEU A 292 -4.21 2.05 16.79
CA LEU A 292 -5.56 2.65 16.83
C LEU A 292 -6.33 2.39 18.12
N LEU A 293 -5.97 1.39 18.94
CA LEU A 293 -6.56 1.13 20.25
C LEU A 293 -6.37 2.29 21.25
N VAL A 294 -5.28 3.06 21.10
CA VAL A 294 -4.90 4.15 22.01
C VAL A 294 -4.82 5.50 21.28
N PHE A 295 -5.05 5.52 19.99
CA PHE A 295 -5.02 6.75 19.18
C PHE A 295 -6.27 7.58 19.47
N ALA A 296 -6.08 8.82 19.91
CA ALA A 296 -7.15 9.76 20.28
C ALA A 296 -7.24 10.97 19.33
N GLY A 297 -6.41 11.04 18.30
CA GLY A 297 -6.37 12.14 17.34
C GLY A 297 -7.46 12.04 16.26
N ILE A 298 -7.20 12.66 15.12
CA ILE A 298 -8.10 12.70 13.96
C ILE A 298 -7.68 11.60 12.99
N LEU A 299 -8.58 10.66 12.68
CA LEU A 299 -8.36 9.57 11.74
C LEU A 299 -9.04 9.86 10.40
N VAL A 300 -8.22 10.04 9.35
CA VAL A 300 -8.67 10.23 7.97
C VAL A 300 -8.70 8.90 7.25
N HIS A 301 -9.86 8.49 6.74
CA HIS A 301 -10.01 7.19 6.06
C HIS A 301 -11.11 7.19 4.99
N ASP A 302 -11.22 6.11 4.25
CA ASP A 302 -12.41 5.83 3.47
C ASP A 302 -13.58 5.45 4.40
N HIS A 303 -14.73 5.11 3.85
CA HIS A 303 -15.90 4.77 4.66
C HIS A 303 -15.87 3.30 5.17
N TYR A 304 -14.70 2.70 5.40
CA TYR A 304 -14.62 1.34 5.92
C TYR A 304 -15.05 1.29 7.39
N LYS A 305 -16.11 0.51 7.65
CA LYS A 305 -16.81 0.49 8.95
C LYS A 305 -15.92 0.11 10.14
N ALA A 306 -14.85 -0.67 9.92
CA ALA A 306 -13.99 -1.13 10.99
C ALA A 306 -13.30 0.03 11.72
N TYR A 307 -13.00 1.14 11.03
CA TYR A 307 -12.34 2.30 11.66
C TYR A 307 -13.21 3.02 12.66
N PHE A 308 -14.54 3.07 12.47
CA PHE A 308 -15.47 3.78 13.38
C PHE A 308 -15.61 3.16 14.77
N ARG A 309 -14.99 2.01 15.01
CA ARG A 309 -14.96 1.39 16.35
C ARG A 309 -14.00 2.08 17.30
N TYR A 310 -13.02 2.80 16.80
CA TYR A 310 -11.95 3.41 17.60
C TYR A 310 -12.36 4.82 18.04
N ALA A 311 -11.82 5.27 19.19
CA ALA A 311 -12.21 6.52 19.84
C ALA A 311 -11.65 7.81 19.19
N ALA A 312 -11.13 7.71 17.96
CA ALA A 312 -10.64 8.86 17.21
C ALA A 312 -11.79 9.75 16.69
N LEU A 313 -11.49 11.01 16.42
CA LEU A 313 -12.34 11.85 15.59
C LEU A 313 -12.17 11.43 14.12
N HIS A 314 -13.29 11.12 13.45
CA HIS A 314 -13.22 10.61 12.08
C HIS A 314 -13.33 11.73 11.04
N VAL A 315 -12.58 11.58 9.95
CA VAL A 315 -12.67 12.40 8.75
C VAL A 315 -12.74 11.48 7.53
N LEU A 316 -13.72 11.73 6.68
CA LEU A 316 -13.94 10.90 5.50
C LEU A 316 -13.26 11.49 4.26
N CYS A 317 -12.64 10.62 3.48
CA CYS A 317 -11.96 10.99 2.23
C CYS A 317 -12.95 11.51 1.19
N ASN A 318 -12.96 12.83 0.96
CA ASN A 318 -13.84 13.45 -0.03
C ASN A 318 -13.48 13.11 -1.48
N ALA A 319 -12.27 12.66 -1.78
CA ALA A 319 -11.92 12.15 -3.10
C ALA A 319 -12.79 10.93 -3.49
N HIS A 320 -13.13 10.07 -2.53
CA HIS A 320 -14.08 8.97 -2.72
C HIS A 320 -15.49 9.48 -2.97
N HIS A 321 -15.97 10.43 -2.16
CA HIS A 321 -17.30 11.04 -2.35
C HIS A 321 -17.42 11.70 -3.71
N LEU A 322 -16.41 12.46 -4.17
CA LEU A 322 -16.41 13.10 -5.48
C LEU A 322 -16.46 12.08 -6.63
N ARG A 323 -15.74 10.96 -6.53
CA ARG A 323 -15.76 9.88 -7.53
C ARG A 323 -17.12 9.17 -7.57
N GLU A 324 -17.70 8.89 -6.41
CA GLU A 324 -19.02 8.24 -6.33
C GLU A 324 -20.14 9.17 -6.81
N LEU A 325 -20.10 10.47 -6.47
CA LEU A 325 -21.02 11.46 -7.02
C LEU A 325 -20.89 11.56 -8.53
N GLN A 326 -19.66 11.55 -9.08
CA GLN A 326 -19.43 11.50 -10.52
C GLN A 326 -20.07 10.25 -11.15
N GLY A 327 -19.94 9.08 -10.50
CA GLY A 327 -20.58 7.85 -10.98
C GLY A 327 -22.11 7.93 -11.00
N VAL A 328 -22.74 8.66 -10.07
CA VAL A 328 -24.20 8.91 -10.07
C VAL A 328 -24.55 9.90 -11.20
N ILE A 329 -23.74 10.94 -11.41
CA ILE A 329 -23.95 11.90 -12.49
C ILE A 329 -23.86 11.20 -13.85
N ASP A 330 -22.81 10.43 -14.08
CA ASP A 330 -22.57 9.75 -15.36
C ASP A 330 -23.67 8.73 -15.70
N ARG A 331 -24.19 8.02 -14.69
CA ARG A 331 -25.21 6.98 -14.88
C ARG A 331 -26.63 7.54 -14.96
N ASP A 332 -26.96 8.47 -14.05
CA ASP A 332 -28.36 8.88 -13.80
C ASP A 332 -28.63 10.33 -14.21
N CYS A 333 -27.61 11.08 -14.71
CA CYS A 333 -27.69 12.51 -14.99
C CYS A 333 -28.27 13.32 -13.81
N ASN A 334 -28.03 12.88 -12.57
CA ASN A 334 -28.67 13.42 -11.38
C ASN A 334 -28.16 14.83 -11.05
N PRO A 335 -29.02 15.89 -11.12
CA PRO A 335 -28.60 17.27 -10.91
C PRO A 335 -28.22 17.55 -9.44
N LEU A 336 -28.79 16.83 -8.48
CA LEU A 336 -28.50 17.01 -7.06
C LEU A 336 -27.14 16.42 -6.70
N ALA A 337 -26.76 15.29 -7.31
CA ALA A 337 -25.41 14.76 -7.22
C ALA A 337 -24.38 15.75 -7.78
N ALA A 338 -24.66 16.36 -8.92
CA ALA A 338 -23.81 17.40 -9.52
C ALA A 338 -23.70 18.64 -8.61
N ARG A 339 -24.79 19.01 -7.94
CA ARG A 339 -24.80 20.13 -7.00
C ARG A 339 -23.97 19.84 -5.75
N LEU A 340 -24.10 18.64 -5.15
CA LEU A 340 -23.29 18.21 -4.00
C LEU A 340 -21.80 18.15 -4.38
N GLN A 341 -21.48 17.62 -5.56
CA GLN A 341 -20.10 17.56 -6.03
C GLN A 341 -19.49 18.98 -6.18
N ARG A 342 -20.22 19.91 -6.78
CA ARG A 342 -19.78 21.31 -6.91
C ARG A 342 -19.62 21.98 -5.55
N LEU A 343 -20.53 21.71 -4.61
CA LEU A 343 -20.46 22.28 -3.26
C LEU A 343 -19.22 21.79 -2.50
N LEU A 344 -18.91 20.49 -2.54
CA LEU A 344 -17.68 19.96 -1.94
C LEU A 344 -16.42 20.54 -2.57
N LYS A 345 -16.39 20.66 -3.91
CA LYS A 345 -15.26 21.29 -4.61
C LYS A 345 -15.11 22.78 -4.25
N LEU A 346 -16.22 23.51 -4.13
CA LEU A 346 -16.22 24.91 -3.71
C LEU A 346 -15.70 25.04 -2.27
N ALA A 347 -16.19 24.21 -1.34
CA ALA A 347 -15.75 24.21 0.05
C ALA A 347 -14.23 23.95 0.15
N CYS A 348 -13.72 22.96 -0.59
CA CYS A 348 -12.28 22.68 -0.67
C CYS A 348 -11.48 23.87 -1.23
N HIS A 349 -11.98 24.51 -2.27
CA HIS A 349 -11.33 25.68 -2.88
C HIS A 349 -11.27 26.86 -1.91
N LEU A 350 -12.37 27.14 -1.22
CA LEU A 350 -12.45 28.21 -0.21
C LEU A 350 -11.54 27.93 0.99
N SER A 351 -11.52 26.68 1.51
CA SER A 351 -10.61 26.29 2.60
C SER A 351 -9.15 26.54 2.23
N LYS A 352 -8.75 26.15 1.03
CA LYS A 352 -7.38 26.41 0.53
C LYS A 352 -7.10 27.91 0.33
N GLY A 353 -8.10 28.67 -0.08
CA GLY A 353 -7.97 30.13 -0.24
C GLY A 353 -7.79 30.84 1.09
N PHE A 354 -8.61 30.52 2.09
CA PHE A 354 -8.53 31.08 3.44
C PHE A 354 -7.25 30.64 4.15
N GLY A 355 -6.84 29.37 4.01
CA GLY A 355 -5.56 28.88 4.58
C GLY A 355 -4.36 29.62 3.99
N LYS A 356 -4.33 29.92 2.68
CA LYS A 356 -3.30 30.76 2.06
C LYS A 356 -3.31 32.20 2.57
N ALA A 357 -4.46 32.70 3.00
CA ALA A 357 -4.60 34.01 3.63
C ALA A 357 -4.25 34.01 5.13
N GLY A 358 -3.71 32.90 5.67
CA GLY A 358 -3.25 32.78 7.06
C GLY A 358 -4.36 32.48 8.06
N MET A 359 -5.55 32.06 7.62
CA MET A 359 -6.62 31.62 8.51
C MET A 359 -6.46 30.14 8.86
N GLU A 360 -6.86 29.76 10.07
CA GLU A 360 -6.81 28.36 10.55
C GLU A 360 -8.09 27.59 10.24
N ALA A 361 -9.22 28.27 10.08
CA ALA A 361 -10.53 27.70 9.82
C ALA A 361 -11.36 28.59 8.89
N MET A 362 -12.41 28.00 8.29
CA MET A 362 -13.36 28.73 7.46
C MET A 362 -14.22 29.68 8.32
N PRO A 363 -14.45 30.95 7.89
CA PRO A 363 -15.34 31.87 8.57
C PRO A 363 -16.71 31.23 8.84
N GLU A 364 -17.20 31.39 10.07
CA GLU A 364 -18.41 30.71 10.57
C GLU A 364 -19.63 30.96 9.66
N THR A 365 -19.82 32.19 9.18
CA THR A 365 -20.95 32.55 8.31
C THR A 365 -20.93 31.80 6.97
N ILE A 366 -19.72 31.58 6.41
CA ILE A 366 -19.53 30.83 5.15
C ILE A 366 -19.73 29.36 5.41
N ARG A 367 -19.15 28.85 6.51
CA ARG A 367 -19.26 27.45 6.95
C ARG A 367 -20.74 27.06 7.13
N GLN A 368 -21.51 27.86 7.89
CA GLN A 368 -22.95 27.63 8.11
C GLN A 368 -23.76 27.66 6.79
N ARG A 369 -23.39 28.54 5.87
CA ARG A 369 -24.05 28.61 4.56
C ARG A 369 -23.79 27.35 3.72
N ILE A 370 -22.55 26.86 3.69
CA ILE A 370 -22.19 25.62 3.00
C ILE A 370 -22.91 24.45 3.66
N ASP A 371 -22.90 24.37 4.98
CA ASP A 371 -23.56 23.34 5.77
C ASP A 371 -25.05 23.25 5.48
N SER A 372 -25.75 24.40 5.50
CA SER A 372 -27.18 24.48 5.18
C SER A 372 -27.51 24.11 3.73
N LEU A 373 -26.63 24.48 2.78
CA LEU A 373 -26.79 24.10 1.38
C LEU A 373 -26.56 22.60 1.18
N PHE A 374 -25.57 22.04 1.86
CA PHE A 374 -25.29 20.62 1.84
C PHE A 374 -26.46 19.81 2.38
N ASP A 375 -26.98 20.15 3.56
CA ASP A 375 -28.14 19.51 4.18
C ASP A 375 -29.35 19.52 3.27
N ARG A 376 -29.75 20.69 2.80
CA ARG A 376 -30.92 20.81 1.91
C ARG A 376 -30.79 20.00 0.64
N THR A 377 -29.59 20.00 0.05
CA THR A 377 -29.35 19.29 -1.21
C THR A 377 -29.31 17.78 -0.98
N ALA A 378 -28.63 17.30 0.07
CA ALA A 378 -28.52 15.89 0.41
C ALA A 378 -29.87 15.29 0.83
N LYS A 379 -30.66 16.01 1.69
CA LYS A 379 -32.00 15.60 2.08
C LYS A 379 -32.92 15.46 0.88
N ARG A 380 -32.92 16.44 -0.03
CA ARG A 380 -33.71 16.41 -1.24
C ARG A 380 -33.28 15.25 -2.16
N ALA A 381 -31.98 15.04 -2.35
CA ALA A 381 -31.47 13.96 -3.16
C ALA A 381 -31.86 12.58 -2.60
N GLN A 382 -31.81 12.40 -1.28
CA GLN A 382 -32.23 11.18 -0.63
C GLN A 382 -33.74 10.94 -0.77
N ALA A 383 -34.57 12.01 -0.63
CA ALA A 383 -36.02 11.90 -0.79
C ALA A 383 -36.43 11.52 -2.22
N GLU A 384 -35.84 12.17 -3.23
CA GLU A 384 -36.11 11.86 -4.64
C GLU A 384 -35.71 10.41 -5.00
N GLU A 385 -34.58 9.92 -4.46
CA GLU A 385 -34.15 8.52 -4.62
C GLU A 385 -35.07 7.55 -3.88
N ALA A 386 -35.56 7.89 -2.69
CA ALA A 386 -36.49 7.07 -1.96
C ALA A 386 -37.82 6.91 -2.73
N GLU A 387 -38.35 7.99 -3.29
CA GLU A 387 -39.54 7.94 -4.15
C GLU A 387 -39.30 7.12 -5.42
N TYR A 388 -38.14 7.28 -6.07
CA TYR A 388 -37.77 6.46 -7.22
C TYR A 388 -37.73 4.96 -6.84
N MET A 389 -37.15 4.61 -5.70
CA MET A 389 -37.09 3.23 -5.23
C MET A 389 -38.48 2.70 -4.92
N GLU A 390 -39.35 3.50 -4.29
CA GLU A 390 -40.72 3.07 -4.00
C GLU A 390 -41.55 2.80 -5.29
N ARG A 391 -41.47 3.74 -6.27
CA ARG A 391 -42.07 3.54 -7.60
C ARG A 391 -41.54 2.30 -8.30
N ARG A 392 -40.23 2.01 -8.18
CA ARG A 392 -39.60 0.80 -8.72
C ARG A 392 -40.08 -0.45 -8.01
N ARG A 393 -40.22 -0.42 -6.69
CA ARG A 393 -40.74 -1.51 -5.87
C ARG A 393 -42.18 -1.91 -6.31
N GLN A 394 -43.05 -0.92 -6.42
CA GLN A 394 -44.43 -1.11 -6.86
C GLN A 394 -44.52 -1.71 -8.28
N ARG A 395 -43.71 -1.18 -9.21
CA ARG A 395 -43.66 -1.69 -10.58
C ARG A 395 -43.19 -3.15 -10.70
N LEU A 396 -42.23 -3.55 -9.84
CA LEU A 396 -41.67 -4.91 -9.86
C LEU A 396 -42.52 -5.90 -9.05
N GLY A 397 -43.49 -5.44 -8.25
CA GLY A 397 -44.28 -6.30 -7.36
C GLY A 397 -43.43 -6.97 -6.26
N GLU A 398 -42.24 -6.45 -5.95
CA GLU A 398 -41.32 -7.03 -4.97
C GLU A 398 -41.51 -6.39 -3.59
N GLU A 399 -41.62 -7.20 -2.52
CA GLU A 399 -41.67 -6.67 -1.15
C GLU A 399 -40.40 -5.93 -0.75
N LYS A 400 -39.25 -6.39 -1.25
CA LYS A 400 -37.92 -5.77 -0.94
C LYS A 400 -37.08 -5.64 -2.20
N ILE A 401 -36.64 -4.44 -2.49
CA ILE A 401 -35.64 -4.15 -3.54
C ILE A 401 -34.32 -3.69 -2.93
N ARG A 402 -33.22 -3.96 -3.63
CA ARG A 402 -31.91 -3.45 -3.22
C ARG A 402 -31.84 -1.94 -3.39
N ASN A 403 -31.30 -1.26 -2.39
CA ASN A 403 -31.02 0.18 -2.48
C ASN A 403 -30.13 0.49 -3.67
N THR A 404 -30.44 1.59 -4.37
CA THR A 404 -29.57 2.12 -5.42
C THR A 404 -28.22 2.59 -4.83
N LYS A 405 -27.19 2.66 -5.67
CA LYS A 405 -25.91 3.24 -5.27
C LYS A 405 -26.07 4.72 -4.89
N ALA A 406 -26.92 5.44 -5.60
CA ALA A 406 -27.24 6.85 -5.32
C ALA A 406 -27.89 7.01 -3.93
N PHE A 407 -28.91 6.21 -3.61
CA PHE A 407 -29.57 6.24 -2.30
C PHE A 407 -28.56 5.98 -1.17
N ASN A 408 -27.73 4.94 -1.30
CA ASN A 408 -26.72 4.62 -0.29
C ASN A 408 -25.68 5.74 -0.12
N LEU A 409 -25.28 6.39 -1.23
CA LEU A 409 -24.37 7.52 -1.19
C LEU A 409 -24.98 8.72 -0.48
N PHE A 410 -26.20 9.15 -0.86
CA PHE A 410 -26.85 10.29 -0.23
C PHE A 410 -27.15 10.06 1.25
N LYS A 411 -27.62 8.86 1.61
CA LYS A 411 -27.80 8.46 3.02
C LYS A 411 -26.49 8.55 3.80
N ARG A 412 -25.39 8.09 3.21
CA ARG A 412 -24.08 8.14 3.84
C ARG A 412 -23.59 9.59 4.03
N LEU A 413 -23.69 10.42 2.99
CA LEU A 413 -23.33 11.85 3.07
C LEU A 413 -24.13 12.61 4.14
N MET A 414 -25.39 12.23 4.36
CA MET A 414 -26.18 12.81 5.45
C MET A 414 -25.76 12.30 6.82
N ASN A 415 -25.62 10.97 6.97
CA ASN A 415 -25.31 10.37 8.27
C ASN A 415 -23.91 10.73 8.78
N PHE A 416 -22.98 11.04 7.88
CA PHE A 416 -21.58 11.36 8.16
C PHE A 416 -21.20 12.74 7.61
N LYS A 417 -22.14 13.69 7.76
CA LYS A 417 -21.94 15.06 7.30
C LYS A 417 -20.77 15.74 8.02
N GLU A 418 -20.71 15.59 9.33
CA GLU A 418 -19.67 16.19 10.17
C GLU A 418 -18.29 15.68 9.74
N GLU A 419 -18.12 14.36 9.56
CA GLU A 419 -16.88 13.74 9.12
C GLU A 419 -16.52 14.13 7.69
N THR A 420 -17.51 14.39 6.85
CA THR A 420 -17.35 14.84 5.46
C THR A 420 -16.90 16.29 5.37
N LEU A 421 -17.41 17.17 6.25
CA LEU A 421 -17.19 18.62 6.21
C LEU A 421 -16.19 19.14 7.23
N ARG A 422 -15.63 18.29 8.11
CA ARG A 422 -14.71 18.64 9.19
C ARG A 422 -13.47 19.43 8.72
N PHE A 423 -12.98 19.20 7.51
CA PHE A 423 -11.87 19.97 6.92
C PHE A 423 -12.11 21.49 6.82
N MET A 424 -13.35 21.97 7.01
CA MET A 424 -13.68 23.38 7.07
C MET A 424 -13.47 24.00 8.46
N THR A 425 -13.41 23.19 9.51
CA THR A 425 -13.28 23.64 10.90
C THR A 425 -11.84 23.82 11.35
N ASP A 426 -10.90 23.17 10.66
CA ASP A 426 -9.47 23.25 10.88
C ASP A 426 -8.78 22.89 9.56
N PHE A 427 -7.95 23.79 9.02
CA PHE A 427 -7.31 23.60 7.72
C PHE A 427 -6.10 22.65 7.77
N ASN A 428 -5.65 22.24 8.95
CA ASN A 428 -4.71 21.13 9.10
C ASN A 428 -5.36 19.78 8.74
N ILE A 429 -6.70 19.69 8.84
CA ILE A 429 -7.44 18.49 8.47
C ILE A 429 -7.50 18.37 6.94
N PRO A 430 -6.95 17.29 6.34
CA PRO A 430 -6.93 17.13 4.90
C PRO A 430 -8.34 16.87 4.33
N PHE A 431 -8.58 17.39 3.14
CA PHE A 431 -9.83 17.15 2.39
C PHE A 431 -9.96 15.69 1.92
N ASP A 432 -8.85 15.02 1.68
CA ASP A 432 -8.80 13.64 1.16
C ASP A 432 -7.74 12.79 1.86
N ASN A 433 -7.73 11.49 1.56
CA ASN A 433 -6.78 10.51 2.08
C ASN A 433 -5.78 10.05 1.00
N ASN A 434 -5.46 10.89 0.03
CA ASN A 434 -4.60 10.54 -1.10
C ASN A 434 -3.22 10.04 -0.67
N GLY A 435 -2.67 10.54 0.44
CA GLY A 435 -1.39 10.09 0.97
C GLY A 435 -1.41 8.61 1.36
N SER A 436 -2.44 8.13 2.04
CA SER A 436 -2.59 6.71 2.40
C SER A 436 -2.81 5.85 1.15
N GLU A 437 -3.60 6.34 0.16
CA GLU A 437 -3.78 5.65 -1.12
C GLU A 437 -2.45 5.51 -1.88
N GLN A 438 -1.56 6.51 -1.85
CA GLN A 438 -0.23 6.44 -2.47
C GLN A 438 0.66 5.43 -1.75
N ASP A 439 0.66 5.42 -0.43
CA ASP A 439 1.43 4.48 0.36
C ASP A 439 0.99 3.03 0.10
N VAL A 440 -0.32 2.77 0.07
CA VAL A 440 -0.90 1.45 -0.25
C VAL A 440 -0.54 0.98 -1.67
N ARG A 441 -0.43 1.89 -2.65
CA ARG A 441 -0.07 1.55 -4.03
C ARG A 441 1.28 0.85 -4.15
N ASN A 442 2.24 1.15 -3.27
CA ASN A 442 3.54 0.48 -3.27
C ASN A 442 3.41 -1.05 -3.15
N GLY A 443 2.51 -1.53 -2.28
CA GLY A 443 2.20 -2.95 -2.18
C GLY A 443 1.59 -3.52 -3.46
N LYS A 444 0.66 -2.79 -4.11
CA LYS A 444 0.07 -3.20 -5.39
C LYS A 444 1.10 -3.27 -6.53
N VAL A 445 2.04 -2.32 -6.58
CA VAL A 445 3.15 -2.36 -7.55
C VAL A 445 4.01 -3.59 -7.29
N LYS A 446 4.37 -3.87 -6.02
CA LYS A 446 5.10 -5.09 -5.64
C LYS A 446 4.39 -6.36 -6.11
N GLN A 447 3.08 -6.43 -5.92
CA GLN A 447 2.28 -7.58 -6.37
C GLN A 447 2.26 -7.69 -7.90
N LYS A 448 2.14 -6.59 -8.64
CA LYS A 448 2.20 -6.60 -10.11
C LYS A 448 3.55 -7.09 -10.65
N ILE A 449 4.66 -6.71 -10.01
CA ILE A 449 6.00 -7.11 -10.43
C ILE A 449 6.30 -8.57 -10.07
N SER A 450 5.92 -9.01 -8.85
CA SER A 450 6.34 -10.29 -8.28
C SER A 450 5.22 -11.33 -8.18
N GLY A 451 3.98 -11.00 -8.56
CA GLY A 451 2.78 -11.85 -8.49
C GLY A 451 2.22 -11.97 -7.07
N CYS A 452 3.03 -12.41 -6.12
CA CYS A 452 2.64 -12.55 -4.71
C CYS A 452 3.88 -12.53 -3.80
N PHE A 453 3.66 -12.38 -2.50
CA PHE A 453 4.66 -12.75 -1.50
C PHE A 453 4.72 -14.27 -1.37
N ARG A 454 5.90 -14.86 -1.51
CA ARG A 454 6.09 -16.32 -1.47
C ARG A 454 6.01 -16.89 -0.06
N SER A 455 6.10 -16.05 0.98
CA SER A 455 6.02 -16.48 2.37
C SER A 455 5.44 -15.37 3.25
N LYS A 456 4.83 -15.78 4.36
CA LYS A 456 4.35 -14.89 5.42
C LYS A 456 5.49 -14.04 6.00
N LYS A 457 6.67 -14.63 6.19
CA LYS A 457 7.89 -13.94 6.68
C LYS A 457 8.30 -12.83 5.71
N GLY A 458 8.41 -13.14 4.41
CA GLY A 458 8.78 -12.15 3.40
C GLY A 458 7.79 -10.97 3.30
N ALA A 459 6.50 -11.21 3.52
CA ALA A 459 5.50 -10.16 3.58
C ALA A 459 5.69 -9.23 4.80
N LYS A 460 5.98 -9.81 5.99
CA LYS A 460 6.30 -9.03 7.20
C LYS A 460 7.60 -8.23 7.05
N TRP A 461 8.64 -8.84 6.45
CA TRP A 461 9.89 -8.12 6.16
C TRP A 461 9.67 -6.91 5.28
N TYR A 462 8.86 -7.08 4.23
CA TYR A 462 8.48 -5.97 3.35
C TYR A 462 7.81 -4.84 4.14
N CYS A 463 6.82 -5.14 4.97
CA CYS A 463 6.08 -4.12 5.72
C CYS A 463 7.01 -3.33 6.65
N ARG A 464 7.83 -3.98 7.49
CA ARG A 464 8.74 -3.29 8.40
C ARG A 464 9.79 -2.44 7.68
N ILE A 465 10.48 -3.01 6.68
CA ILE A 465 11.48 -2.28 5.91
C ILE A 465 10.83 -1.11 5.16
N ARG A 466 9.63 -1.32 4.62
CA ARG A 466 8.91 -0.26 3.91
C ARG A 466 8.42 0.84 4.85
N SER A 467 8.02 0.50 6.08
CA SER A 467 7.69 1.48 7.13
C SER A 467 8.87 2.42 7.39
N TYR A 468 10.05 1.85 7.60
CA TYR A 468 11.28 2.61 7.80
C TYR A 468 11.61 3.50 6.61
N VAL A 469 11.71 2.92 5.42
CA VAL A 469 12.07 3.64 4.18
C VAL A 469 11.06 4.75 3.85
N SER A 470 9.77 4.50 4.04
CA SER A 470 8.73 5.51 3.77
C SER A 470 8.82 6.67 4.77
N SER A 471 9.07 6.38 6.05
CA SER A 471 9.24 7.39 7.09
C SER A 471 10.52 8.21 6.87
N ALA A 472 11.66 7.57 6.62
CA ALA A 472 12.92 8.25 6.32
C ALA A 472 12.77 9.23 5.14
N ARG A 473 12.10 8.79 4.06
CA ARG A 473 11.85 9.64 2.90
C ARG A 473 10.95 10.83 3.21
N LYS A 474 9.89 10.65 4.01
CA LYS A 474 8.99 11.73 4.42
C LYS A 474 9.72 12.79 5.24
N GLN A 475 10.74 12.37 6.00
CA GLN A 475 11.61 13.25 6.77
C GLN A 475 12.80 13.80 5.96
N GLY A 476 12.77 13.70 4.63
CA GLY A 476 13.79 14.25 3.74
C GLY A 476 15.10 13.48 3.69
N GLN A 477 15.20 12.31 4.35
CA GLN A 477 16.42 11.51 4.36
C GLN A 477 16.62 10.76 3.04
N ASN A 478 17.88 10.59 2.64
CA ASN A 478 18.22 9.73 1.51
C ASN A 478 17.92 8.27 1.86
N THR A 479 17.10 7.62 1.06
CA THR A 479 16.64 6.24 1.32
C THR A 479 17.77 5.22 1.39
N PHE A 480 18.80 5.37 0.54
CA PHE A 480 19.93 4.44 0.55
C PHE A 480 20.82 4.66 1.78
N GLU A 481 21.10 5.92 2.12
CA GLU A 481 21.88 6.27 3.32
C GLU A 481 21.18 5.79 4.61
N ALA A 482 19.86 5.98 4.70
CA ALA A 482 19.09 5.46 5.82
C ALA A 482 19.23 3.93 5.94
N LEU A 483 19.10 3.18 4.85
CA LEU A 483 19.33 1.74 4.84
C LEU A 483 20.78 1.36 5.18
N LEU A 484 21.76 2.13 4.73
CA LEU A 484 23.16 1.90 5.04
C LEU A 484 23.44 2.09 6.54
N ILE A 485 22.87 3.14 7.14
CA ILE A 485 22.93 3.34 8.59
C ILE A 485 22.31 2.16 9.32
N ALA A 486 21.14 1.71 8.88
CA ALA A 486 20.48 0.53 9.45
C ALA A 486 21.32 -0.74 9.36
N MET A 487 22.13 -0.91 8.29
CA MET A 487 23.01 -2.07 8.13
C MET A 487 24.34 -1.96 8.87
N LYS A 488 24.81 -0.73 9.17
CA LYS A 488 26.05 -0.49 9.90
C LYS A 488 25.89 -0.53 11.42
N ASN A 489 24.71 -0.08 11.91
CA ASN A 489 24.47 0.07 13.35
C ASN A 489 23.80 -1.16 13.89
N TYR A 490 24.55 -2.17 14.25
CA TYR A 490 24.08 -3.41 14.87
C TYR A 490 23.35 -3.13 16.20
N GLY A 491 22.07 -2.77 16.13
CA GLY A 491 21.19 -2.61 17.29
C GLY A 491 20.96 -1.19 17.82
N ASN A 492 21.75 -0.18 17.41
CA ASN A 492 21.56 1.23 17.80
C ASN A 492 21.23 2.08 16.58
N HIS A 493 19.95 2.18 16.24
CA HIS A 493 19.52 3.08 15.18
C HIS A 493 19.29 4.48 15.74
N PRO A 494 19.80 5.54 15.09
CA PRO A 494 19.27 6.86 15.35
C PRO A 494 17.77 6.84 15.04
N LEU A 495 16.96 7.22 16.01
CA LEU A 495 15.53 7.40 15.80
C LEU A 495 15.37 8.45 14.71
N LEU A 496 14.57 8.16 13.68
CA LEU A 496 14.18 9.15 12.71
C LEU A 496 13.54 10.33 13.47
N GLY A 497 14.07 11.53 13.33
CA GLY A 497 13.55 12.72 13.99
C GLY A 497 14.02 12.98 15.43
N ALA A 498 15.05 12.30 15.92
CA ALA A 498 15.72 12.68 17.16
C ALA A 498 16.87 13.65 16.83
N GLU A 499 16.61 14.95 16.80
CA GLU A 499 17.55 16.02 17.08
C GLU A 499 17.28 16.57 18.48
#